data_dc3d25610cc8c5f3fe8f7cac566440d6
#
_entry.id   dc3d25610cc8c5f3fe8f7cac566440d6
#
_cell.length_a   1.000
_cell.length_b   1.000
_cell.length_c   1.000
_cell.angle_alpha   90.00
_cell.angle_beta   90.00
_cell.angle_gamma   90.00
#
_symmetry.space_group_name_H-M   'P 1'
#
loop_
_entity.id
_entity.type
_entity.pdbx_description
1 polymer ?
#
loop_
_entity_poly.entity_id
_entity_poly.type
_entity_poly.pdbx_seq_one_letter_code
_entity_poly.pdbx_strand_id
1 'polypeptide(L)'
;MARQCLSGDQDAVSIIDLSGASRADVTRGELDDMSARLAGALVARGVGVGDRVGVLRSQDGWCAAAHLAIWRIGAISVPLFKLFQRDALRTRVSDAGCRFVVTDAEGNGLLGDLAAPILPEKGLHADPESEFAETGPETPACLIYTSGTTGAPKGALHGHRMLTGHLPGVEMSHDFLGQESDVLWTPADWAWIGGLFDVLMPGLALGVPVVAARMEKFTADACLGIVRQASVRNVFFPPTALRMLKAADAKLPGLRSVASGGEPLGAEMLAWGREALGVTINEFYGQTECNMVASSCGALFEAKPGAIGKAVPGFEVAVIDAAGQETAGEGDIAVRRGAASMMLEYWNKPLETREKFRGDWLVTGDRGVLDQDGFIRFVGREDDVITSGGYRIGPAEIEDCLLTHPAVATVGVVGKPDPVRTEIVKAYVVLKKGFSPTEGELQDWVKSRLAAYSYPREVTFLDALPMTVTGKVIRKALKNRAIEELNEI
;
A
#
# COMPACT_ATOMS: atom_id res chain seq x y z
N MET A 1 6.94 -9.11 17.52
CA MET A 1 6.63 -9.52 16.12
C MET A 1 7.39 -10.76 15.69
N ALA A 2 8.74 -10.79 15.69
CA ALA A 2 9.48 -11.95 15.16
C ALA A 2 9.03 -13.28 15.77
N ARG A 3 8.90 -13.36 17.11
CA ARG A 3 8.42 -14.58 17.78
C ARG A 3 7.05 -15.06 17.29
N GLN A 4 6.12 -14.13 17.00
CA GLN A 4 4.78 -14.49 16.48
C GLN A 4 4.87 -15.10 15.08
N CYS A 5 5.71 -14.52 14.19
CA CYS A 5 5.89 -15.02 12.83
C CYS A 5 6.62 -16.38 12.76
N LEU A 6 7.44 -16.69 13.78
CA LEU A 6 8.27 -17.90 13.84
C LEU A 6 7.69 -18.99 14.76
N SER A 7 6.54 -18.73 15.43
CA SER A 7 5.89 -19.71 16.28
C SER A 7 5.06 -20.72 15.49
N GLY A 8 4.93 -21.95 16.03
CA GLY A 8 4.12 -23.02 15.44
C GLY A 8 4.95 -24.17 14.88
N ASP A 9 4.39 -24.90 13.91
CA ASP A 9 5.02 -26.06 13.28
C ASP A 9 6.27 -25.63 12.50
N GLN A 10 7.43 -26.16 12.88
CA GLN A 10 8.72 -25.79 12.29
C GLN A 10 8.95 -26.41 10.91
N ASP A 11 8.27 -27.50 10.60
CA ASP A 11 8.35 -28.15 9.30
C ASP A 11 7.39 -27.55 8.27
N ALA A 12 6.46 -26.69 8.72
CA ALA A 12 5.51 -26.02 7.83
C ALA A 12 6.22 -25.01 6.90
N VAL A 13 5.87 -25.03 5.61
CA VAL A 13 6.36 -24.07 4.62
C VAL A 13 5.87 -22.67 5.00
N SER A 14 6.79 -21.72 5.11
CA SER A 14 6.51 -20.31 5.40
C SER A 14 6.69 -19.43 4.17
N ILE A 15 7.72 -19.67 3.35
CA ILE A 15 7.98 -18.93 2.12
C ILE A 15 8.07 -19.91 0.94
N ILE A 16 7.32 -19.65 -0.11
CA ILE A 16 7.48 -20.29 -1.42
C ILE A 16 8.31 -19.33 -2.27
N ASP A 17 9.60 -19.60 -2.37
CA ASP A 17 10.55 -18.70 -3.04
C ASP A 17 10.65 -19.06 -4.53
N LEU A 18 10.22 -18.13 -5.38
CA LEU A 18 10.31 -18.18 -6.84
C LEU A 18 11.30 -17.13 -7.39
N SER A 19 12.11 -16.53 -6.55
CA SER A 19 13.08 -15.50 -6.96
C SER A 19 14.28 -16.06 -7.71
N GLY A 20 14.57 -17.35 -7.52
CA GLY A 20 15.65 -18.06 -8.17
C GLY A 20 15.24 -18.73 -9.49
N ALA A 21 16.16 -19.54 -10.06
CA ALA A 21 15.92 -20.30 -11.30
C ALA A 21 14.89 -21.44 -11.12
N SER A 22 14.65 -21.89 -9.89
CA SER A 22 13.68 -22.92 -9.52
C SER A 22 12.99 -22.55 -8.21
N ARG A 23 11.81 -23.12 -8.01
CA ARG A 23 11.08 -22.98 -6.74
C ARG A 23 11.91 -23.56 -5.60
N ALA A 24 12.00 -22.83 -4.51
CA ALA A 24 12.55 -23.26 -3.24
C ALA A 24 11.53 -22.98 -2.14
N ASP A 25 11.20 -24.01 -1.35
CA ASP A 25 10.28 -23.84 -0.23
C ASP A 25 11.13 -23.69 1.05
N VAL A 26 10.91 -22.60 1.80
CA VAL A 26 11.58 -22.32 3.07
C VAL A 26 10.61 -22.64 4.20
N THR A 27 10.99 -23.58 5.05
CA THR A 27 10.19 -23.95 6.23
C THR A 27 10.30 -22.87 7.33
N ARG A 28 9.44 -22.95 8.30
CA ARG A 28 9.48 -22.02 9.45
C ARG A 28 10.76 -22.18 10.26
N GLY A 29 11.22 -23.42 10.44
CA GLY A 29 12.50 -23.70 11.13
C GLY A 29 13.70 -23.16 10.37
N GLU A 30 13.73 -23.32 9.03
CA GLU A 30 14.78 -22.73 8.21
C GLU A 30 14.76 -21.20 8.25
N LEU A 31 13.57 -20.58 8.22
CA LEU A 31 13.43 -19.13 8.33
C LEU A 31 13.88 -18.63 9.71
N ASP A 32 13.60 -19.38 10.78
CA ASP A 32 14.07 -19.07 12.13
C ASP A 32 15.61 -19.13 12.19
N ASP A 33 16.23 -20.20 11.68
CA ASP A 33 17.69 -20.35 11.61
C ASP A 33 18.34 -19.23 10.78
N MET A 34 17.78 -18.90 9.59
CA MET A 34 18.24 -17.77 8.77
C MET A 34 18.20 -16.46 9.56
N SER A 35 17.10 -16.20 10.29
CA SER A 35 16.93 -14.99 11.09
C SER A 35 17.91 -14.94 12.25
N ALA A 36 18.15 -16.08 12.93
CA ALA A 36 19.08 -16.16 14.05
C ALA A 36 20.54 -15.91 13.62
N ARG A 37 20.97 -16.52 12.52
CA ARG A 37 22.32 -16.28 11.95
C ARG A 37 22.52 -14.82 11.54
N LEU A 38 21.54 -14.23 10.90
CA LEU A 38 21.62 -12.81 10.50
C LEU A 38 21.59 -11.89 11.74
N ALA A 39 20.80 -12.20 12.76
CA ALA A 39 20.78 -11.49 14.04
C ALA A 39 22.16 -11.53 14.71
N GLY A 40 22.79 -12.70 14.79
CA GLY A 40 24.16 -12.84 15.31
C GLY A 40 25.18 -12.01 14.55
N ALA A 41 25.08 -11.98 13.22
CA ALA A 41 25.94 -11.14 12.39
C ALA A 41 25.74 -9.64 12.61
N LEU A 42 24.51 -9.20 12.94
CA LEU A 42 24.21 -7.82 13.31
C LEU A 42 24.78 -7.49 14.69
N VAL A 43 24.56 -8.36 15.69
CA VAL A 43 25.09 -8.21 17.07
C VAL A 43 26.62 -8.14 17.05
N ALA A 44 27.30 -9.00 16.30
CA ALA A 44 28.77 -9.00 16.15
C ALA A 44 29.30 -7.68 15.55
N ARG A 45 28.45 -6.88 14.88
CA ARG A 45 28.77 -5.55 14.36
C ARG A 45 28.34 -4.41 15.28
N GLY A 46 27.88 -4.74 16.50
CA GLY A 46 27.43 -3.78 17.50
C GLY A 46 26.07 -3.17 17.23
N VAL A 47 25.17 -3.91 16.55
CA VAL A 47 23.76 -3.53 16.41
C VAL A 47 22.99 -4.05 17.63
N GLY A 48 22.20 -3.20 18.25
CA GLY A 48 21.41 -3.52 19.43
C GLY A 48 20.01 -2.90 19.40
N VAL A 49 19.35 -2.93 20.56
CA VAL A 49 18.00 -2.40 20.74
C VAL A 49 17.90 -0.94 20.31
N GLY A 50 16.92 -0.63 19.48
CA GLY A 50 16.66 0.74 18.97
C GLY A 50 17.57 1.20 17.84
N ASP A 51 18.58 0.44 17.44
CA ASP A 51 19.37 0.74 16.24
C ASP A 51 18.53 0.53 14.96
N ARG A 52 18.77 1.34 13.94
CA ARG A 52 18.06 1.25 12.64
C ARG A 52 18.93 0.48 11.65
N VAL A 53 18.31 -0.56 11.05
CA VAL A 53 18.94 -1.38 10.02
C VAL A 53 18.09 -1.34 8.77
N GLY A 54 18.68 -0.92 7.65
CA GLY A 54 18.00 -0.90 6.36
C GLY A 54 17.81 -2.31 5.80
N VAL A 55 16.72 -2.52 5.05
CA VAL A 55 16.48 -3.72 4.25
C VAL A 55 16.27 -3.30 2.81
N LEU A 56 17.27 -3.48 1.95
CA LEU A 56 17.28 -3.13 0.53
C LEU A 56 17.45 -4.41 -0.30
N ARG A 57 16.38 -5.20 -0.36
CA ARG A 57 16.38 -6.53 -0.97
C ARG A 57 15.15 -6.77 -1.81
N SER A 58 15.29 -7.66 -2.81
CA SER A 58 14.14 -8.24 -3.49
C SER A 58 13.38 -9.19 -2.57
N GLN A 59 12.15 -9.50 -2.95
CA GLN A 59 11.32 -10.50 -2.26
C GLN A 59 11.96 -11.88 -2.39
N ASP A 60 12.51 -12.39 -1.31
CA ASP A 60 13.07 -13.73 -1.15
C ASP A 60 13.08 -14.16 0.31
N GLY A 61 13.49 -15.38 0.63
CA GLY A 61 13.59 -15.86 2.00
C GLY A 61 14.48 -14.98 2.89
N TRP A 62 15.59 -14.45 2.35
CA TRP A 62 16.48 -13.56 3.11
C TRP A 62 15.88 -12.18 3.39
N CYS A 63 14.98 -11.68 2.52
CA CYS A 63 14.24 -10.46 2.81
C CYS A 63 13.33 -10.63 4.03
N ALA A 64 12.59 -11.73 4.10
CA ALA A 64 11.78 -12.06 5.27
C ALA A 64 12.66 -12.24 6.53
N ALA A 65 13.72 -13.04 6.43
CA ALA A 65 14.67 -13.27 7.53
C ALA A 65 15.32 -11.97 8.03
N ALA A 66 15.56 -10.98 7.15
CA ALA A 66 16.16 -9.69 7.54
C ALA A 66 15.28 -8.92 8.52
N HIS A 67 13.99 -8.77 8.24
CA HIS A 67 13.06 -8.11 9.16
C HIS A 67 12.97 -8.87 10.49
N LEU A 68 12.85 -10.20 10.44
CA LEU A 68 12.76 -11.04 11.63
C LEU A 68 14.04 -10.98 12.49
N ALA A 69 15.23 -10.99 11.86
CA ALA A 69 16.52 -10.85 12.54
C ALA A 69 16.67 -9.51 13.25
N ILE A 70 16.29 -8.43 12.60
CA ILE A 70 16.32 -7.07 13.15
C ILE A 70 15.41 -6.97 14.38
N TRP A 71 14.19 -7.50 14.29
CA TRP A 71 13.25 -7.50 15.41
C TRP A 71 13.63 -8.49 16.52
N ARG A 72 14.34 -9.58 16.20
CA ARG A 72 14.87 -10.53 17.18
C ARG A 72 15.76 -9.85 18.19
N ILE A 73 16.61 -8.93 17.77
CA ILE A 73 17.53 -8.16 18.61
C ILE A 73 16.98 -6.82 19.10
N GLY A 74 15.67 -6.56 18.91
CA GLY A 74 15.01 -5.32 19.34
C GLY A 74 15.43 -4.08 18.54
N ALA A 75 16.05 -4.25 17.39
CA ALA A 75 16.38 -3.17 16.46
C ALA A 75 15.17 -2.78 15.58
N ILE A 76 15.28 -1.67 14.88
CA ILE A 76 14.23 -1.08 14.03
C ILE A 76 14.54 -1.38 12.58
N SER A 77 13.64 -2.07 11.87
CA SER A 77 13.80 -2.30 10.44
C SER A 77 13.37 -1.08 9.64
N VAL A 78 14.16 -0.75 8.61
CA VAL A 78 13.88 0.33 7.67
C VAL A 78 13.77 -0.26 6.27
N PRO A 79 12.55 -0.56 5.80
CA PRO A 79 12.33 -1.06 4.46
C PRO A 79 12.78 -0.02 3.42
N LEU A 80 13.59 -0.44 2.45
CA LEU A 80 14.13 0.42 1.39
C LEU A 80 13.82 -0.21 0.03
N PHE A 81 13.25 0.59 -0.85
CA PHE A 81 12.77 0.12 -2.14
C PHE A 81 13.87 0.20 -3.21
N LYS A 82 14.10 -0.89 -3.92
CA LYS A 82 15.18 -0.98 -4.95
C LYS A 82 14.97 -0.08 -6.18
N LEU A 83 13.74 0.39 -6.42
CA LEU A 83 13.46 1.38 -7.46
C LEU A 83 13.78 2.82 -7.05
N PHE A 84 14.18 3.08 -5.80
CA PHE A 84 14.63 4.39 -5.41
C PHE A 84 15.97 4.72 -6.09
N GLN A 85 16.04 5.91 -6.67
CA GLN A 85 17.31 6.46 -7.12
C GLN A 85 18.21 6.80 -5.94
N ARG A 86 19.52 6.94 -6.19
CA ARG A 86 20.54 7.14 -5.16
C ARG A 86 20.22 8.26 -4.16
N ASP A 87 19.72 9.41 -4.61
CA ASP A 87 19.39 10.52 -3.72
C ASP A 87 18.19 10.22 -2.81
N ALA A 88 17.22 9.48 -3.31
CA ALA A 88 16.09 9.02 -2.51
C ALA A 88 16.50 7.98 -1.46
N LEU A 89 17.46 7.10 -1.78
CA LEU A 89 18.07 6.18 -0.82
C LEU A 89 18.88 6.94 0.22
N ARG A 90 19.75 7.88 -0.22
CA ARG A 90 20.57 8.72 0.67
C ARG A 90 19.71 9.44 1.71
N THR A 91 18.63 10.08 1.28
CA THR A 91 17.72 10.79 2.18
C THR A 91 17.20 9.91 3.29
N ARG A 92 16.73 8.69 2.97
CA ARG A 92 16.14 7.76 3.94
C ARG A 92 17.19 7.12 4.85
N VAL A 93 18.30 6.66 4.28
CA VAL A 93 19.40 6.05 5.03
C VAL A 93 20.00 7.06 6.02
N SER A 94 20.19 8.33 5.58
CA SER A 94 20.73 9.39 6.43
C SER A 94 19.75 9.85 7.49
N ASP A 95 18.47 10.07 7.14
CA ASP A 95 17.45 10.51 8.10
C ASP A 95 17.17 9.43 9.18
N ALA A 96 17.12 8.17 8.78
CA ALA A 96 17.01 7.04 9.72
C ALA A 96 18.31 6.82 10.53
N GLY A 97 19.46 7.26 10.03
CA GLY A 97 20.76 6.98 10.61
C GLY A 97 21.13 5.49 10.52
N CYS A 98 20.82 4.83 9.40
CA CYS A 98 21.17 3.43 9.19
C CYS A 98 22.69 3.28 9.00
N ARG A 99 23.36 2.58 9.93
CA ARG A 99 24.78 2.24 9.80
C ARG A 99 24.98 1.01 8.91
N PHE A 100 24.02 0.09 8.93
CA PHE A 100 24.04 -1.16 8.19
C PHE A 100 22.77 -1.32 7.36
N VAL A 101 22.89 -1.99 6.20
CA VAL A 101 21.80 -2.34 5.31
C VAL A 101 21.94 -3.79 4.89
N VAL A 102 20.93 -4.62 5.20
CA VAL A 102 20.85 -5.97 4.67
C VAL A 102 20.41 -5.88 3.21
N THR A 103 21.20 -6.45 2.31
CA THR A 103 21.00 -6.26 0.88
C THR A 103 21.43 -7.50 0.08
N ASP A 104 21.10 -7.52 -1.20
CA ASP A 104 21.60 -8.45 -2.22
C ASP A 104 22.66 -7.79 -3.13
N ALA A 105 23.15 -8.49 -4.14
CA ALA A 105 24.18 -7.96 -5.04
C ALA A 105 23.71 -6.71 -5.82
N GLU A 106 22.45 -6.70 -6.29
CA GLU A 106 21.85 -5.56 -6.99
C GLU A 106 21.66 -4.36 -6.05
N GLY A 107 21.05 -4.60 -4.89
CA GLY A 107 20.84 -3.56 -3.88
C GLY A 107 22.16 -2.97 -3.33
N ASN A 108 23.22 -3.79 -3.22
CA ASN A 108 24.54 -3.32 -2.86
C ASN A 108 25.11 -2.34 -3.90
N GLY A 109 24.88 -2.58 -5.18
CA GLY A 109 25.24 -1.64 -6.25
C GLY A 109 24.51 -0.30 -6.13
N LEU A 110 23.22 -0.32 -5.76
CA LEU A 110 22.44 0.89 -5.52
C LEU A 110 22.84 1.62 -4.24
N LEU A 111 23.16 0.87 -3.19
CA LEU A 111 23.55 1.40 -1.89
C LEU A 111 24.88 2.17 -1.98
N GLY A 112 25.89 1.62 -2.65
CA GLY A 112 27.21 2.20 -2.77
C GLY A 112 27.86 2.44 -1.40
N ASP A 113 28.22 3.70 -1.09
CA ASP A 113 28.87 4.14 0.14
C ASP A 113 27.92 4.72 1.21
N LEU A 114 26.60 4.62 1.01
CA LEU A 114 25.62 5.24 1.91
C LEU A 114 25.56 4.58 3.30
N ALA A 115 25.80 3.26 3.38
CA ALA A 115 25.88 2.49 4.62
C ALA A 115 26.67 1.20 4.37
N ALA A 116 27.10 0.53 5.45
CA ALA A 116 27.78 -0.75 5.33
C ALA A 116 26.81 -1.89 4.93
N PRO A 117 27.09 -2.61 3.82
CA PRO A 117 26.22 -3.69 3.37
C PRO A 117 26.42 -4.97 4.18
N ILE A 118 25.34 -5.72 4.36
CA ILE A 118 25.35 -7.11 4.84
C ILE A 118 24.70 -7.97 3.75
N LEU A 119 25.48 -8.89 3.19
CA LEU A 119 25.05 -9.80 2.12
C LEU A 119 25.01 -11.24 2.69
N PRO A 120 23.86 -11.74 3.10
CA PRO A 120 23.75 -13.07 3.72
C PRO A 120 24.29 -14.20 2.84
N GLU A 121 24.16 -14.11 1.52
CA GLU A 121 24.65 -15.10 0.55
C GLU A 121 26.19 -15.25 0.53
N LYS A 122 26.92 -14.24 1.01
CA LYS A 122 28.39 -14.29 1.11
C LYS A 122 28.87 -14.99 2.39
N GLY A 123 27.93 -15.52 3.18
CA GLY A 123 28.20 -16.18 4.44
C GLY A 123 28.15 -15.24 5.64
N LEU A 124 27.60 -15.72 6.70
CA LEU A 124 27.49 -15.02 7.99
C LEU A 124 28.45 -15.72 8.97
N HIS A 125 29.52 -15.00 9.38
CA HIS A 125 30.63 -15.54 10.19
C HIS A 125 30.48 -15.19 11.67
N ALA A 126 29.28 -15.30 12.21
CA ALA A 126 28.99 -15.08 13.62
C ALA A 126 28.13 -16.20 14.17
N ASP A 127 28.19 -16.42 15.48
CA ASP A 127 27.32 -17.35 16.15
C ASP A 127 25.86 -16.87 16.01
N PRO A 128 24.91 -17.79 15.78
CA PRO A 128 23.50 -17.44 15.72
C PRO A 128 22.99 -16.80 17.02
N GLU A 129 22.21 -15.73 16.92
CA GLU A 129 21.48 -15.18 18.07
C GLU A 129 20.11 -15.85 18.15
N SER A 130 19.99 -16.82 19.04
CA SER A 130 18.76 -17.60 19.21
C SER A 130 17.73 -16.93 20.11
N GLU A 131 18.17 -16.06 21.02
CA GLU A 131 17.29 -15.37 21.95
C GLU A 131 16.57 -14.18 21.30
N PHE A 132 15.42 -13.84 21.86
CA PHE A 132 14.66 -12.67 21.44
C PHE A 132 14.80 -11.59 22.52
N ALA A 133 15.18 -10.39 22.11
CA ALA A 133 15.15 -9.22 22.96
C ALA A 133 13.76 -9.01 23.58
N GLU A 134 13.71 -8.56 24.82
CA GLU A 134 12.46 -8.16 25.45
C GLU A 134 11.92 -6.89 24.82
N THR A 135 10.73 -6.98 24.23
CA THR A 135 10.06 -5.86 23.57
C THR A 135 8.59 -5.82 23.98
N GLY A 136 8.10 -4.61 24.23
CA GLY A 136 6.69 -4.34 24.48
C GLY A 136 5.95 -3.87 23.22
N PRO A 137 4.63 -3.68 23.31
CA PRO A 137 3.81 -3.20 22.19
C PRO A 137 4.28 -1.87 21.59
N GLU A 138 4.72 -0.94 22.43
CA GLU A 138 5.19 0.40 22.06
C GLU A 138 6.69 0.46 21.76
N THR A 139 7.44 -0.64 21.92
CA THR A 139 8.85 -0.67 21.53
C THR A 139 8.96 -0.43 20.01
N PRO A 140 9.75 0.56 19.55
CA PRO A 140 9.94 0.82 18.13
C PRO A 140 10.43 -0.42 17.38
N ALA A 141 9.85 -0.68 16.21
CA ALA A 141 10.11 -1.89 15.43
C ALA A 141 10.32 -1.63 13.93
N CYS A 142 9.55 -0.72 13.35
CA CYS A 142 9.62 -0.48 11.91
C CYS A 142 9.51 1.01 11.60
N LEU A 143 10.37 1.50 10.69
CA LEU A 143 10.37 2.88 10.23
C LEU A 143 10.12 2.90 8.73
N ILE A 144 8.89 3.24 8.33
CA ILE A 144 8.44 3.21 6.93
C ILE A 144 8.33 4.65 6.40
N TYR A 145 9.04 4.95 5.31
CA TYR A 145 9.01 6.28 4.71
C TYR A 145 7.84 6.44 3.74
N THR A 146 7.02 7.46 3.98
CA THR A 146 5.95 7.86 3.07
C THR A 146 6.50 8.78 1.97
N SER A 147 5.90 8.75 0.79
CA SER A 147 6.14 9.73 -0.25
C SER A 147 5.30 10.98 0.01
N GLY A 148 5.66 11.80 0.99
CA GLY A 148 4.88 12.99 1.35
C GLY A 148 4.34 13.76 0.13
N THR A 149 3.05 14.08 0.14
CA THR A 149 2.38 14.83 -0.96
C THR A 149 2.91 16.25 -1.10
N THR A 150 3.55 16.79 -0.07
CA THR A 150 3.91 18.22 0.03
C THR A 150 5.38 18.50 0.35
N GLY A 151 6.27 17.49 0.39
CA GLY A 151 7.67 17.75 0.79
C GLY A 151 8.56 16.52 0.83
N ALA A 152 9.63 16.60 1.63
CA ALA A 152 10.55 15.48 1.87
C ALA A 152 9.82 14.27 2.48
N PRO A 153 10.28 13.04 2.21
CA PRO A 153 9.71 11.85 2.82
C PRO A 153 9.68 11.93 4.34
N LYS A 154 8.61 11.43 4.96
CA LYS A 154 8.48 11.32 6.40
C LYS A 154 8.55 9.86 6.81
N GLY A 155 9.36 9.53 7.80
CA GLY A 155 9.41 8.19 8.36
C GLY A 155 8.31 8.02 9.42
N ALA A 156 7.33 7.16 9.18
CA ALA A 156 6.37 6.75 10.20
C ALA A 156 6.98 5.63 11.05
N LEU A 157 7.16 5.89 12.34
CA LEU A 157 7.72 4.94 13.28
C LEU A 157 6.60 4.10 13.88
N HIS A 158 6.73 2.79 13.83
CA HIS A 158 5.77 1.84 14.35
C HIS A 158 6.34 0.98 15.47
N GLY A 159 5.50 0.67 16.45
CA GLY A 159 5.81 -0.26 17.53
C GLY A 159 5.52 -1.72 17.14
N HIS A 160 6.01 -2.65 18.00
CA HIS A 160 5.77 -4.09 17.78
C HIS A 160 4.30 -4.49 17.74
N ARG A 161 3.36 -3.67 18.27
CA ARG A 161 1.91 -3.88 18.20
C ARG A 161 1.34 -3.81 16.78
N MET A 162 2.09 -3.23 15.84
CA MET A 162 1.57 -3.01 14.47
C MET A 162 1.17 -4.32 13.78
N LEU A 163 1.90 -5.43 13.99
CA LEU A 163 1.52 -6.72 13.43
C LEU A 163 0.13 -7.16 13.91
N THR A 164 -0.07 -7.16 15.24
CA THR A 164 -1.38 -7.51 15.83
C THR A 164 -2.50 -6.61 15.30
N GLY A 165 -2.20 -5.32 15.07
CA GLY A 165 -3.16 -4.37 14.51
C GLY A 165 -3.52 -4.62 13.04
N HIS A 166 -2.65 -5.28 12.26
CA HIS A 166 -2.92 -5.60 10.86
C HIS A 166 -3.71 -6.91 10.68
N LEU A 167 -3.56 -7.89 11.59
CA LEU A 167 -4.15 -9.21 11.42
C LEU A 167 -5.66 -9.19 11.13
N PRO A 168 -6.52 -8.49 11.91
CA PRO A 168 -7.96 -8.49 11.65
C PRO A 168 -8.33 -7.93 10.26
N GLY A 169 -7.58 -6.91 9.80
CA GLY A 169 -7.80 -6.33 8.47
C GLY A 169 -7.43 -7.29 7.34
N VAL A 170 -6.32 -8.00 7.50
CA VAL A 170 -5.86 -8.99 6.51
C VAL A 170 -6.78 -10.20 6.49
N GLU A 171 -7.20 -10.71 7.65
CA GLU A 171 -8.19 -11.79 7.73
C GLU A 171 -9.50 -11.38 7.04
N MET A 172 -9.99 -10.16 7.32
CA MET A 172 -11.23 -9.65 6.76
C MET A 172 -11.15 -9.42 5.24
N SER A 173 -10.06 -8.83 4.75
CA SER A 173 -9.86 -8.56 3.31
C SER A 173 -9.66 -9.82 2.47
N HIS A 174 -9.31 -10.93 3.10
CA HIS A 174 -9.14 -12.23 2.46
C HIS A 174 -10.22 -13.26 2.83
N ASP A 175 -11.44 -12.80 3.22
CA ASP A 175 -12.55 -13.67 3.58
C ASP A 175 -12.11 -14.75 4.60
N PHE A 176 -11.53 -14.29 5.72
CA PHE A 176 -10.92 -15.10 6.79
C PHE A 176 -9.70 -15.90 6.31
N LEU A 177 -8.59 -15.19 6.07
CA LEU A 177 -7.29 -15.81 5.76
C LEU A 177 -6.88 -16.82 6.83
N GLY A 178 -6.27 -17.93 6.41
CA GLY A 178 -5.84 -19.02 7.28
C GLY A 178 -6.69 -20.28 7.12
N GLN A 179 -7.46 -20.36 6.02
CA GLN A 179 -8.16 -21.59 5.65
C GLN A 179 -7.17 -22.66 5.13
N GLU A 180 -7.59 -23.91 5.18
CA GLU A 180 -6.80 -25.01 4.64
C GLU A 180 -6.41 -24.73 3.17
N SER A 181 -5.16 -24.98 2.83
CA SER A 181 -4.56 -24.74 1.52
C SER A 181 -4.47 -23.27 1.08
N ASP A 182 -4.68 -22.31 1.94
CA ASP A 182 -4.40 -20.90 1.61
C ASP A 182 -2.91 -20.71 1.31
N VAL A 183 -2.62 -19.96 0.24
CA VAL A 183 -1.30 -19.50 -0.15
C VAL A 183 -1.43 -18.04 -0.56
N LEU A 184 -0.70 -17.17 0.11
CA LEU A 184 -0.83 -15.71 -0.03
C LEU A 184 0.27 -15.14 -0.92
N TRP A 185 -0.11 -14.22 -1.80
CA TRP A 185 0.83 -13.54 -2.69
C TRP A 185 0.44 -12.09 -2.96
N THR A 186 1.42 -11.28 -3.35
CA THR A 186 1.23 -9.93 -3.91
C THR A 186 2.35 -9.59 -4.90
N PRO A 187 2.05 -8.89 -6.01
CA PRO A 187 3.06 -8.28 -6.86
C PRO A 187 3.66 -6.99 -6.24
N ALA A 188 3.05 -6.46 -5.18
CA ALA A 188 3.57 -5.29 -4.47
C ALA A 188 4.86 -5.62 -3.74
N ASP A 189 5.83 -4.70 -3.80
CA ASP A 189 7.13 -4.89 -3.14
C ASP A 189 7.00 -4.88 -1.61
N TRP A 190 7.74 -5.76 -0.94
CA TRP A 190 7.76 -5.86 0.53
C TRP A 190 8.44 -4.68 1.24
N ALA A 191 9.03 -3.75 0.50
CA ALA A 191 9.48 -2.47 1.05
C ALA A 191 8.35 -1.48 1.34
N TRP A 192 7.12 -1.76 0.88
CA TRP A 192 5.92 -0.99 1.18
C TRP A 192 5.12 -1.63 2.31
N ILE A 193 4.38 -0.79 3.06
CA ILE A 193 3.54 -1.27 4.16
C ILE A 193 2.57 -2.36 3.67
N GLY A 194 1.98 -2.21 2.47
CA GLY A 194 1.07 -3.18 1.89
C GLY A 194 1.72 -4.54 1.63
N GLY A 195 2.90 -4.58 1.02
CA GLY A 195 3.63 -5.83 0.80
C GLY A 195 4.12 -6.46 2.10
N LEU A 196 4.59 -5.65 3.04
CA LEU A 196 5.21 -6.12 4.28
C LEU A 196 4.16 -6.51 5.34
N PHE A 197 3.16 -5.64 5.60
CA PHE A 197 2.21 -5.81 6.71
C PHE A 197 0.77 -6.18 6.28
N ASP A 198 0.47 -6.19 4.96
CA ASP A 198 -0.79 -6.76 4.49
C ASP A 198 -0.60 -8.15 3.86
N VAL A 199 0.67 -8.59 3.66
CA VAL A 199 0.96 -9.90 3.05
C VAL A 199 2.02 -10.67 3.83
N LEU A 200 3.30 -10.23 3.81
CA LEU A 200 4.40 -11.03 4.33
C LEU A 200 4.22 -11.38 5.81
N MET A 201 4.18 -10.39 6.68
CA MET A 201 4.19 -10.63 8.13
C MET A 201 2.88 -11.24 8.65
N PRO A 202 1.69 -10.83 8.17
CA PRO A 202 0.46 -11.52 8.50
C PRO A 202 0.41 -12.96 8.02
N GLY A 203 0.86 -13.25 6.80
CA GLY A 203 0.94 -14.64 6.31
C GLY A 203 1.79 -15.52 7.24
N LEU A 204 2.99 -15.05 7.60
CA LEU A 204 3.86 -15.76 8.55
C LEU A 204 3.18 -15.94 9.91
N ALA A 205 2.56 -14.90 10.45
CA ALA A 205 1.92 -14.94 11.79
C ALA A 205 0.69 -15.84 11.83
N LEU A 206 -0.06 -15.94 10.74
CA LEU A 206 -1.24 -16.79 10.60
C LEU A 206 -0.91 -18.22 10.12
N GLY A 207 0.37 -18.50 9.85
CA GLY A 207 0.81 -19.82 9.35
C GLY A 207 0.43 -20.10 7.89
N VAL A 208 0.16 -19.07 7.12
CA VAL A 208 -0.15 -19.14 5.69
C VAL A 208 1.13 -18.95 4.87
N PRO A 209 1.51 -19.88 3.98
CA PRO A 209 2.68 -19.70 3.12
C PRO A 209 2.57 -18.45 2.27
N VAL A 210 3.67 -17.68 2.21
CA VAL A 210 3.75 -16.46 1.40
C VAL A 210 4.68 -16.69 0.20
N VAL A 211 4.23 -16.26 -0.98
CA VAL A 211 5.04 -16.40 -2.21
C VAL A 211 5.98 -15.22 -2.36
N ALA A 212 7.27 -15.51 -2.41
CA ALA A 212 8.32 -14.56 -2.76
C ALA A 212 8.56 -14.61 -4.27
N ALA A 213 8.03 -13.63 -5.00
CA ALA A 213 8.17 -13.56 -6.45
C ALA A 213 8.19 -12.09 -6.89
N ARG A 214 9.38 -11.60 -7.20
CA ARG A 214 9.51 -10.26 -7.79
C ARG A 214 9.23 -10.32 -9.29
N MET A 215 8.44 -9.37 -9.76
CA MET A 215 8.23 -9.14 -11.18
C MET A 215 8.98 -7.86 -11.58
N GLU A 216 9.92 -7.94 -12.53
CA GLU A 216 10.56 -6.73 -13.08
C GLU A 216 9.53 -5.83 -13.77
N LYS A 217 8.61 -6.47 -14.48
CA LYS A 217 7.46 -5.82 -15.12
C LYS A 217 6.22 -6.68 -14.89
N PHE A 218 5.17 -6.06 -14.40
CA PHE A 218 3.88 -6.74 -14.23
C PHE A 218 3.29 -7.08 -15.60
N THR A 219 2.99 -8.35 -15.82
CA THR A 219 2.24 -8.86 -16.98
C THR A 219 1.25 -9.93 -16.55
N ALA A 220 0.14 -10.08 -17.29
CA ALA A 220 -0.86 -11.10 -16.99
C ALA A 220 -0.30 -12.52 -17.06
N ASP A 221 0.56 -12.81 -18.04
CA ASP A 221 1.17 -14.13 -18.22
C ASP A 221 2.11 -14.49 -17.07
N ALA A 222 2.97 -13.54 -16.64
CA ALA A 222 3.87 -13.77 -15.52
C ALA A 222 3.06 -13.95 -14.21
N CYS A 223 2.01 -13.15 -14.01
CA CYS A 223 1.09 -13.31 -12.89
C CYS A 223 0.44 -14.70 -12.87
N LEU A 224 -0.11 -15.15 -14.00
CA LEU A 224 -0.70 -16.48 -14.14
C LEU A 224 0.33 -17.59 -13.89
N GLY A 225 1.58 -17.39 -14.34
CA GLY A 225 2.70 -18.31 -14.09
C GLY A 225 2.95 -18.49 -12.59
N ILE A 226 3.05 -17.41 -11.84
CA ILE A 226 3.24 -17.43 -10.38
C ILE A 226 2.05 -18.09 -9.68
N VAL A 227 0.81 -17.69 -10.02
CA VAL A 227 -0.40 -18.26 -9.44
C VAL A 227 -0.45 -19.78 -9.59
N ARG A 228 -0.10 -20.29 -10.78
CA ARG A 228 -0.07 -21.74 -11.05
C ARG A 228 1.09 -22.45 -10.35
N GLN A 229 2.31 -21.91 -10.43
CA GLN A 229 3.51 -22.54 -9.90
C GLN A 229 3.50 -22.67 -8.39
N ALA A 230 2.95 -21.67 -7.69
CA ALA A 230 2.84 -21.66 -6.24
C ALA A 230 1.47 -22.12 -5.73
N SER A 231 0.49 -22.43 -6.60
CA SER A 231 -0.89 -22.75 -6.22
C SER A 231 -1.52 -21.64 -5.37
N VAL A 232 -1.30 -20.37 -5.76
CA VAL A 232 -1.80 -19.19 -5.02
C VAL A 232 -3.32 -19.21 -4.97
N ARG A 233 -3.86 -18.95 -3.79
CA ARG A 233 -5.32 -18.86 -3.54
C ARG A 233 -5.77 -17.50 -3.06
N ASN A 234 -4.86 -16.72 -2.48
CA ASN A 234 -5.15 -15.43 -1.85
C ASN A 234 -4.18 -14.38 -2.41
N VAL A 235 -4.70 -13.30 -2.98
CA VAL A 235 -3.84 -12.27 -3.59
C VAL A 235 -4.24 -10.88 -3.14
N PHE A 236 -3.26 -10.10 -2.73
CA PHE A 236 -3.41 -8.65 -2.68
C PHE A 236 -2.93 -8.05 -4.01
N PHE A 237 -3.84 -7.48 -4.79
CA PHE A 237 -3.53 -6.73 -6.01
C PHE A 237 -3.77 -5.23 -5.81
N PRO A 238 -2.76 -4.38 -6.04
CA PRO A 238 -3.04 -2.96 -6.23
C PRO A 238 -4.03 -2.75 -7.39
N PRO A 239 -4.91 -1.72 -7.35
CA PRO A 239 -5.90 -1.48 -8.41
C PRO A 239 -5.31 -1.37 -9.81
N THR A 240 -4.09 -0.83 -9.93
CA THR A 240 -3.36 -0.77 -11.21
C THR A 240 -3.08 -2.17 -11.78
N ALA A 241 -2.70 -3.13 -10.95
CA ALA A 241 -2.49 -4.52 -11.38
C ALA A 241 -3.80 -5.17 -11.86
N LEU A 242 -4.91 -4.94 -11.15
CA LEU A 242 -6.23 -5.42 -11.56
C LEU A 242 -6.68 -4.84 -12.91
N ARG A 243 -6.46 -3.52 -13.13
CA ARG A 243 -6.75 -2.88 -14.43
C ARG A 243 -5.93 -3.49 -15.56
N MET A 244 -4.66 -3.84 -15.33
CA MET A 244 -3.81 -4.50 -16.32
C MET A 244 -4.28 -5.94 -16.61
N LEU A 245 -4.67 -6.70 -15.60
CA LEU A 245 -5.26 -8.04 -15.76
C LEU A 245 -6.56 -7.98 -16.56
N LYS A 246 -7.43 -7.03 -16.24
CA LYS A 246 -8.67 -6.81 -16.97
C LYS A 246 -8.41 -6.44 -18.43
N ALA A 247 -7.49 -5.53 -18.70
CA ALA A 247 -7.12 -5.11 -20.07
C ALA A 247 -6.53 -6.27 -20.90
N ALA A 248 -5.94 -7.27 -20.24
CA ALA A 248 -5.41 -8.49 -20.87
C ALA A 248 -6.43 -9.65 -20.94
N ASP A 249 -7.69 -9.42 -20.53
CA ASP A 249 -8.72 -10.48 -20.39
C ASP A 249 -8.22 -11.70 -19.59
N ALA A 250 -7.42 -11.44 -18.55
CA ALA A 250 -6.76 -12.48 -17.78
C ALA A 250 -7.76 -13.23 -16.90
N LYS A 251 -7.57 -14.56 -16.84
CA LYS A 251 -8.29 -15.44 -15.93
C LYS A 251 -7.31 -16.07 -14.97
N LEU A 252 -7.55 -15.95 -13.69
CA LEU A 252 -6.72 -16.53 -12.62
C LEU A 252 -7.52 -17.60 -11.88
N PRO A 253 -7.53 -18.83 -12.38
CA PRO A 253 -8.32 -19.90 -11.78
C PRO A 253 -7.75 -20.32 -10.42
N GLY A 254 -8.63 -20.71 -9.49
CA GLY A 254 -8.27 -21.24 -8.19
C GLY A 254 -8.11 -20.21 -7.09
N LEU A 255 -8.27 -18.93 -7.38
CA LEU A 255 -8.28 -17.88 -6.34
C LEU A 255 -9.52 -18.06 -5.44
N ARG A 256 -9.30 -17.95 -4.12
CA ARG A 256 -10.34 -17.94 -3.10
C ARG A 256 -10.67 -16.52 -2.66
N SER A 257 -9.69 -15.66 -2.58
CA SER A 257 -9.88 -14.27 -2.22
C SER A 257 -8.94 -13.33 -2.97
N VAL A 258 -9.44 -12.13 -3.25
CA VAL A 258 -8.67 -11.03 -3.81
C VAL A 258 -8.92 -9.79 -2.96
N ALA A 259 -7.85 -9.27 -2.36
CA ALA A 259 -7.85 -7.99 -1.68
C ALA A 259 -7.29 -6.89 -2.59
N SER A 260 -7.78 -5.66 -2.46
CA SER A 260 -7.26 -4.50 -3.19
C SER A 260 -7.29 -3.24 -2.35
N GLY A 261 -6.25 -2.41 -2.45
CA GLY A 261 -6.17 -1.18 -1.68
C GLY A 261 -5.09 -0.24 -2.18
N GLY A 262 -5.07 0.95 -1.58
CA GLY A 262 -4.10 2.00 -1.90
C GLY A 262 -4.60 3.04 -2.91
N GLU A 263 -5.64 2.73 -3.67
CA GLU A 263 -6.40 3.63 -4.55
C GLU A 263 -7.86 3.16 -4.59
N PRO A 264 -8.84 4.03 -4.94
CA PRO A 264 -10.21 3.59 -5.17
C PRO A 264 -10.29 2.51 -6.25
N LEU A 265 -11.08 1.48 -5.99
CA LEU A 265 -11.21 0.34 -6.91
C LEU A 265 -12.20 0.61 -8.05
N GLY A 266 -13.31 1.26 -7.74
CA GLY A 266 -14.40 1.52 -8.68
C GLY A 266 -15.38 0.35 -8.87
N ALA A 267 -16.64 0.68 -9.19
CA ALA A 267 -17.74 -0.30 -9.35
C ALA A 267 -17.47 -1.31 -10.49
N GLU A 268 -16.82 -0.86 -11.56
CA GLU A 268 -16.51 -1.68 -12.72
C GLU A 268 -15.57 -2.84 -12.38
N MET A 269 -14.60 -2.59 -11.49
CA MET A 269 -13.63 -3.62 -11.07
C MET A 269 -14.27 -4.67 -10.18
N LEU A 270 -15.22 -4.27 -9.32
CA LEU A 270 -16.00 -5.21 -8.50
C LEU A 270 -16.83 -6.18 -9.38
N ALA A 271 -17.48 -5.64 -10.41
CA ALA A 271 -18.24 -6.46 -11.37
C ALA A 271 -17.32 -7.43 -12.13
N TRP A 272 -16.19 -6.92 -12.65
CA TRP A 272 -15.20 -7.73 -13.35
C TRP A 272 -14.61 -8.84 -12.46
N GLY A 273 -14.33 -8.57 -11.21
CA GLY A 273 -13.81 -9.57 -10.28
C GLY A 273 -14.76 -10.77 -10.11
N ARG A 274 -16.04 -10.50 -9.96
CA ARG A 274 -17.08 -11.54 -9.88
C ARG A 274 -17.20 -12.36 -11.18
N GLU A 275 -17.16 -11.68 -12.33
CA GLU A 275 -17.34 -12.30 -13.64
C GLU A 275 -16.08 -13.06 -14.12
N ALA A 276 -14.90 -12.44 -14.04
CA ALA A 276 -13.68 -12.97 -14.63
C ALA A 276 -12.83 -13.80 -13.66
N LEU A 277 -12.80 -13.44 -12.37
CA LEU A 277 -12.02 -14.12 -11.34
C LEU A 277 -12.87 -15.05 -10.47
N GLY A 278 -14.19 -14.93 -10.51
CA GLY A 278 -15.11 -15.73 -9.70
C GLY A 278 -15.10 -15.39 -8.20
N VAL A 279 -14.55 -14.23 -7.81
CA VAL A 279 -14.45 -13.79 -6.42
C VAL A 279 -14.95 -12.35 -6.25
N THR A 280 -15.41 -12.02 -5.05
CA THR A 280 -15.56 -10.61 -4.66
C THR A 280 -14.18 -10.02 -4.40
N ILE A 281 -13.84 -8.90 -5.05
CA ILE A 281 -12.63 -8.16 -4.69
C ILE A 281 -12.94 -7.37 -3.42
N ASN A 282 -12.27 -7.69 -2.33
CA ASN A 282 -12.41 -6.97 -1.07
C ASN A 282 -11.51 -5.73 -1.09
N GLU A 283 -12.13 -4.56 -1.23
CA GLU A 283 -11.43 -3.29 -1.12
C GLU A 283 -11.07 -3.01 0.33
N PHE A 284 -9.85 -2.53 0.60
CA PHE A 284 -9.44 -2.09 1.92
C PHE A 284 -8.78 -0.72 1.89
N TYR A 285 -8.78 -0.05 3.02
CA TYR A 285 -8.28 1.30 3.18
C TYR A 285 -7.36 1.41 4.40
N GLY A 286 -6.32 2.19 4.21
CA GLY A 286 -5.37 2.59 5.21
C GLY A 286 -4.27 3.46 4.61
N GLN A 287 -3.37 3.89 5.45
CA GLN A 287 -2.19 4.65 5.06
C GLN A 287 -0.99 4.20 5.90
N THR A 288 0.21 4.62 5.54
CA THR A 288 1.41 4.23 6.29
C THR A 288 1.31 4.56 7.78
N GLU A 289 0.65 5.64 8.12
CA GLU A 289 0.45 6.11 9.50
C GLU A 289 -0.50 5.26 10.33
N CYS A 290 -1.47 4.60 9.68
CA CYS A 290 -2.43 3.68 10.31
C CYS A 290 -3.07 2.82 9.23
N ASN A 291 -2.72 1.53 9.16
CA ASN A 291 -3.08 0.70 8.02
C ASN A 291 -4.12 -0.36 8.37
N MET A 292 -4.85 -0.74 7.32
CA MET A 292 -6.00 -1.61 7.23
C MET A 292 -7.08 -1.26 8.27
N VAL A 293 -7.49 0.02 8.25
CA VAL A 293 -8.49 0.52 9.21
C VAL A 293 -9.93 0.25 8.78
N ALA A 294 -10.15 0.04 7.49
CA ALA A 294 -11.45 -0.33 6.91
C ALA A 294 -11.26 -1.35 5.80
N SER A 295 -12.22 -2.25 5.64
CA SER A 295 -12.21 -3.27 4.59
C SER A 295 -13.61 -3.74 4.22
N SER A 296 -13.76 -4.18 2.97
CA SER A 296 -14.83 -5.07 2.56
C SER A 296 -14.51 -6.51 2.96
N CYS A 297 -15.54 -7.34 3.07
CA CYS A 297 -15.43 -8.77 3.33
C CYS A 297 -16.64 -9.48 2.69
N GLY A 298 -16.43 -10.10 1.54
CA GLY A 298 -17.49 -10.79 0.78
C GLY A 298 -18.16 -11.91 1.55
N ALA A 299 -17.44 -12.52 2.49
CA ALA A 299 -17.98 -13.57 3.36
C ALA A 299 -18.92 -13.04 4.45
N LEU A 300 -18.88 -11.74 4.79
CA LEU A 300 -19.71 -11.14 5.86
C LEU A 300 -20.86 -10.27 5.31
N PHE A 301 -20.59 -9.52 4.23
CA PHE A 301 -21.57 -8.58 3.67
C PHE A 301 -21.27 -8.28 2.20
N GLU A 302 -22.31 -7.87 1.48
CA GLU A 302 -22.13 -7.48 0.09
C GLU A 302 -21.31 -6.18 -0.03
N ALA A 303 -20.27 -6.20 -0.87
CA ALA A 303 -19.48 -5.01 -1.18
C ALA A 303 -20.33 -3.99 -1.94
N LYS A 304 -20.42 -2.76 -1.42
CA LYS A 304 -21.14 -1.65 -2.05
C LYS A 304 -20.22 -0.92 -3.04
N PRO A 305 -20.63 -0.75 -4.29
CA PRO A 305 -19.86 0.03 -5.26
C PRO A 305 -19.57 1.45 -4.77
N GLY A 306 -18.31 1.88 -4.88
CA GLY A 306 -17.84 3.19 -4.42
C GLY A 306 -17.72 3.36 -2.90
N ALA A 307 -17.86 2.27 -2.14
CA ALA A 307 -17.55 2.25 -0.72
C ALA A 307 -16.36 1.32 -0.46
N ILE A 308 -15.46 1.76 0.39
CA ILE A 308 -14.25 1.00 0.78
C ILE A 308 -14.61 -0.25 1.59
N GLY A 309 -15.70 -0.20 2.34
CA GLY A 309 -16.11 -1.23 3.30
C GLY A 309 -16.45 -0.62 4.66
N LYS A 310 -16.26 -1.41 5.71
CA LYS A 310 -16.56 -1.01 7.10
C LYS A 310 -15.27 -0.99 7.92
N ALA A 311 -15.32 -0.32 9.08
CA ALA A 311 -14.22 -0.36 10.03
C ALA A 311 -13.84 -1.80 10.36
N VAL A 312 -12.53 -2.07 10.36
CA VAL A 312 -11.97 -3.37 10.74
C VAL A 312 -12.12 -3.56 12.26
N PRO A 313 -12.40 -4.79 12.75
CA PRO A 313 -12.45 -5.06 14.18
C PRO A 313 -11.19 -4.56 14.91
N GLY A 314 -11.39 -3.81 16.00
CA GLY A 314 -10.31 -3.16 16.75
C GLY A 314 -10.01 -1.73 16.34
N PHE A 315 -10.71 -1.20 15.32
CA PHE A 315 -10.61 0.20 14.91
C PHE A 315 -11.93 0.93 15.11
N GLU A 316 -11.85 2.15 15.60
CA GLU A 316 -12.93 3.11 15.59
C GLU A 316 -12.61 4.14 14.50
N VAL A 317 -13.37 4.08 13.41
CA VAL A 317 -13.23 4.96 12.25
C VAL A 317 -14.46 5.84 12.18
N ALA A 318 -14.25 7.14 12.09
CA ALA A 318 -15.32 8.13 12.00
C ALA A 318 -15.07 9.10 10.84
N VAL A 319 -16.12 9.82 10.48
CA VAL A 319 -16.02 11.03 9.66
C VAL A 319 -16.24 12.23 10.57
N ILE A 320 -15.25 13.13 10.63
CA ILE A 320 -15.26 14.27 11.55
C ILE A 320 -15.26 15.61 10.82
N ASP A 321 -15.81 16.62 11.45
CA ASP A 321 -15.79 18.01 10.98
C ASP A 321 -14.47 18.72 11.35
N ALA A 322 -14.37 20.01 11.01
CA ALA A 322 -13.20 20.84 11.32
C ALA A 322 -12.97 21.03 12.83
N ALA A 323 -14.02 20.89 13.66
CA ALA A 323 -13.92 20.95 15.12
C ALA A 323 -13.54 19.60 15.76
N GLY A 324 -13.43 18.54 14.97
CA GLY A 324 -13.13 17.19 15.45
C GLY A 324 -14.35 16.43 15.99
N GLN A 325 -15.55 16.90 15.67
CA GLN A 325 -16.81 16.24 16.05
C GLN A 325 -17.26 15.31 14.93
N GLU A 326 -17.81 14.14 15.29
CA GLU A 326 -18.40 13.23 14.33
C GLU A 326 -19.54 13.89 13.56
N THR A 327 -19.61 13.67 12.25
CA THR A 327 -20.63 14.23 11.37
C THR A 327 -21.26 13.13 10.49
N ALA A 328 -22.56 13.26 10.24
CA ALA A 328 -23.26 12.41 9.28
C ALA A 328 -23.06 12.88 7.82
N GLY A 329 -22.50 14.07 7.62
CA GLY A 329 -22.16 14.63 6.31
C GLY A 329 -20.77 14.26 5.85
N GLU A 330 -20.29 14.95 4.80
CA GLU A 330 -18.91 14.86 4.36
C GLU A 330 -17.95 15.49 5.38
N GLY A 331 -16.88 14.79 5.69
CA GLY A 331 -15.86 15.25 6.62
C GLY A 331 -14.53 14.55 6.42
N ASP A 332 -13.61 14.74 7.35
CA ASP A 332 -12.32 14.06 7.37
C ASP A 332 -12.49 12.62 7.86
N ILE A 333 -12.00 11.66 7.11
CA ILE A 333 -11.89 10.28 7.62
C ILE A 333 -10.85 10.28 8.74
N ALA A 334 -11.23 9.77 9.90
CA ALA A 334 -10.39 9.81 11.08
C ALA A 334 -10.41 8.48 11.84
N VAL A 335 -9.32 8.17 12.51
CA VAL A 335 -9.14 6.93 13.28
C VAL A 335 -8.87 7.29 14.74
N ARG A 336 -9.61 6.67 15.67
CA ARG A 336 -9.42 6.90 17.11
C ARG A 336 -8.00 6.56 17.53
N ARG A 337 -7.39 7.45 18.31
CA ARG A 337 -6.05 7.25 18.87
C ARG A 337 -5.94 5.95 19.66
N GLY A 338 -4.80 5.27 19.50
CA GLY A 338 -4.51 4.03 20.23
C GLY A 338 -4.80 2.76 19.42
N ALA A 339 -5.27 2.86 18.18
CA ALA A 339 -5.37 1.71 17.29
C ALA A 339 -4.02 0.99 17.16
N ALA A 340 -4.03 -0.35 17.18
CA ALA A 340 -2.81 -1.13 17.29
C ALA A 340 -1.86 -0.98 16.09
N SER A 341 -2.36 -0.74 14.87
CA SER A 341 -1.51 -0.48 13.70
C SER A 341 -1.08 0.98 13.57
N MET A 342 -1.59 1.88 14.42
CA MET A 342 -1.27 3.31 14.34
C MET A 342 0.21 3.55 14.66
N MET A 343 0.88 4.39 13.87
CA MET A 343 2.25 4.82 14.12
C MET A 343 2.41 5.41 15.53
N LEU A 344 3.61 5.32 16.07
CA LEU A 344 4.00 6.00 17.32
C LEU A 344 4.15 7.50 17.06
N GLU A 345 4.92 7.84 16.02
CA GLU A 345 5.22 9.21 15.63
C GLU A 345 5.83 9.26 14.22
N TYR A 346 5.96 10.43 13.67
CA TYR A 346 6.91 10.67 12.58
C TYR A 346 8.31 10.85 13.14
N TRP A 347 9.26 10.07 12.62
CA TRP A 347 10.66 10.05 13.04
C TRP A 347 11.28 11.45 13.01
N ASN A 348 11.79 11.91 14.16
CA ASN A 348 12.39 13.24 14.34
C ASN A 348 11.49 14.42 13.94
N LYS A 349 10.17 14.26 13.91
CA LYS A 349 9.21 15.27 13.45
C LYS A 349 8.03 15.46 14.43
N PRO A 350 8.30 16.00 15.64
CA PRO A 350 7.27 16.11 16.68
C PRO A 350 6.15 17.12 16.34
N LEU A 351 6.41 18.11 15.50
CA LEU A 351 5.39 19.06 15.07
C LEU A 351 4.40 18.39 14.11
N GLU A 352 4.92 17.79 13.05
CA GLU A 352 4.14 17.06 12.05
C GLU A 352 3.37 15.89 12.67
N THR A 353 3.94 15.26 13.72
CA THR A 353 3.24 14.23 14.49
C THR A 353 2.03 14.81 15.20
N ARG A 354 2.16 15.97 15.87
CA ARG A 354 1.03 16.64 16.53
C ARG A 354 -0.04 17.08 15.55
N GLU A 355 0.35 17.65 14.42
CA GLU A 355 -0.56 18.13 13.37
C GLU A 355 -1.37 16.99 12.73
N LYS A 356 -0.89 15.75 12.80
CA LYS A 356 -1.62 14.57 12.32
C LYS A 356 -2.85 14.25 13.17
N PHE A 357 -2.96 14.84 14.35
CA PHE A 357 -4.05 14.59 15.29
C PHE A 357 -4.93 15.81 15.53
N ARG A 358 -6.24 15.56 15.59
CA ARG A 358 -7.26 16.52 16.03
C ARG A 358 -7.96 15.92 17.26
N GLY A 359 -7.57 16.38 18.46
CA GLY A 359 -8.00 15.74 19.71
C GLY A 359 -7.58 14.26 19.76
N ASP A 360 -8.56 13.38 19.96
CA ASP A 360 -8.34 11.93 20.01
C ASP A 360 -8.35 11.24 18.64
N TRP A 361 -8.41 11.99 17.55
CA TRP A 361 -8.49 11.49 16.21
C TRP A 361 -7.18 11.67 15.44
N LEU A 362 -6.64 10.59 14.86
CA LEU A 362 -5.69 10.67 13.76
C LEU A 362 -6.46 11.05 12.50
N VAL A 363 -6.16 12.22 11.94
CA VAL A 363 -6.78 12.72 10.70
C VAL A 363 -6.02 12.16 9.51
N THR A 364 -6.71 11.44 8.63
CA THR A 364 -6.05 10.78 7.50
C THR A 364 -5.60 11.76 6.41
N GLY A 365 -6.28 12.90 6.27
CA GLY A 365 -6.17 13.83 5.15
C GLY A 365 -7.00 13.39 3.94
N ASP A 366 -7.83 12.37 4.13
CA ASP A 366 -8.79 11.88 3.16
C ASP A 366 -10.21 12.30 3.59
N ARG A 367 -11.01 12.73 2.63
CA ARG A 367 -12.41 13.12 2.83
C ARG A 367 -13.32 11.96 2.53
N GLY A 368 -14.38 11.81 3.32
CA GLY A 368 -15.34 10.73 3.14
C GLY A 368 -16.69 10.99 3.77
N VAL A 369 -17.57 10.01 3.62
CA VAL A 369 -18.90 9.94 4.24
C VAL A 369 -19.04 8.56 4.86
N LEU A 370 -19.61 8.49 6.05
CA LEU A 370 -20.00 7.25 6.71
C LEU A 370 -21.52 7.09 6.57
N ASP A 371 -21.99 6.01 5.92
CA ASP A 371 -23.41 5.76 5.77
C ASP A 371 -24.00 5.11 7.04
N GLN A 372 -25.34 5.02 7.07
CA GLN A 372 -26.08 4.46 8.22
C GLN A 372 -25.81 2.97 8.48
N ASP A 373 -25.32 2.24 7.46
CA ASP A 373 -24.94 0.82 7.57
C ASP A 373 -23.47 0.65 8.00
N GLY A 374 -22.73 1.75 8.23
CA GLY A 374 -21.34 1.76 8.63
C GLY A 374 -20.35 1.61 7.46
N PHE A 375 -20.77 1.80 6.21
CA PHE A 375 -19.87 1.82 5.07
C PHE A 375 -19.21 3.18 4.91
N ILE A 376 -17.90 3.16 4.68
CA ILE A 376 -17.09 4.34 4.43
C ILE A 376 -17.00 4.55 2.92
N ARG A 377 -17.42 5.72 2.46
CA ARG A 377 -17.26 6.16 1.08
C ARG A 377 -16.17 7.20 0.99
N PHE A 378 -15.16 6.94 0.18
CA PHE A 378 -14.09 7.89 -0.12
C PHE A 378 -14.58 8.96 -1.10
N VAL A 379 -14.34 10.22 -0.81
CA VAL A 379 -14.67 11.37 -1.67
C VAL A 379 -13.42 11.89 -2.40
N GLY A 380 -12.31 11.99 -1.70
CA GLY A 380 -11.05 12.48 -2.23
C GLY A 380 -10.06 12.84 -1.12
N ARG A 381 -8.85 13.18 -1.51
CA ARG A 381 -7.93 13.81 -0.55
C ARG A 381 -8.35 15.25 -0.32
N GLU A 382 -8.15 15.75 0.89
CA GLU A 382 -8.45 17.14 1.22
C GLU A 382 -7.75 18.12 0.27
N ASP A 383 -6.49 17.84 -0.07
CA ASP A 383 -5.67 18.59 -1.02
C ASP A 383 -6.12 18.47 -2.48
N ASP A 384 -6.94 17.49 -2.82
CA ASP A 384 -7.35 17.15 -4.18
C ASP A 384 -8.82 17.47 -4.45
N VAL A 385 -9.63 17.72 -3.42
CA VAL A 385 -11.03 18.13 -3.58
C VAL A 385 -11.09 19.45 -4.33
N ILE A 386 -11.87 19.46 -5.41
CA ILE A 386 -12.03 20.61 -6.32
C ILE A 386 -13.15 21.48 -5.80
N THR A 387 -12.87 22.77 -5.58
CA THR A 387 -13.87 23.74 -5.17
C THR A 387 -14.36 24.53 -6.36
N SER A 388 -15.51 24.16 -6.92
CA SER A 388 -16.06 24.76 -8.14
C SER A 388 -17.45 25.33 -7.95
N GLY A 389 -17.60 26.66 -8.04
CA GLY A 389 -18.90 27.34 -7.92
C GLY A 389 -19.62 27.09 -6.61
N GLY A 390 -18.89 26.94 -5.51
CA GLY A 390 -19.40 26.63 -4.17
C GLY A 390 -19.63 25.13 -3.89
N TYR A 391 -19.42 24.28 -4.88
CA TYR A 391 -19.48 22.81 -4.70
C TYR A 391 -18.10 22.24 -4.38
N ARG A 392 -18.06 21.26 -3.50
CA ARG A 392 -16.87 20.43 -3.25
C ARG A 392 -17.01 19.14 -4.08
N ILE A 393 -16.08 18.92 -4.99
CA ILE A 393 -16.15 17.86 -6.00
C ILE A 393 -14.96 16.93 -5.79
N GLY A 394 -15.23 15.67 -5.48
CA GLY A 394 -14.21 14.63 -5.40
C GLY A 394 -13.74 14.22 -6.79
N PRO A 395 -12.43 14.26 -7.09
CA PRO A 395 -11.91 13.85 -8.40
C PRO A 395 -12.16 12.37 -8.68
N ALA A 396 -12.17 11.51 -7.66
CA ALA A 396 -12.30 10.06 -7.79
C ALA A 396 -13.60 9.63 -8.50
N GLU A 397 -14.73 10.24 -8.16
CA GLU A 397 -16.03 9.91 -8.77
C GLU A 397 -16.04 10.21 -10.29
N ILE A 398 -15.36 11.29 -10.69
CA ILE A 398 -15.25 11.68 -12.10
C ILE A 398 -14.29 10.76 -12.84
N GLU A 399 -13.15 10.42 -12.20
CA GLU A 399 -12.18 9.47 -12.73
C GLU A 399 -12.81 8.10 -12.96
N ASP A 400 -13.54 7.59 -11.97
CA ASP A 400 -14.28 6.33 -12.07
C ASP A 400 -15.30 6.35 -13.21
N CYS A 401 -16.05 7.44 -13.32
CA CYS A 401 -17.01 7.61 -14.42
C CYS A 401 -16.33 7.62 -15.79
N LEU A 402 -15.24 8.35 -15.95
CA LEU A 402 -14.49 8.42 -17.22
C LEU A 402 -13.82 7.09 -17.55
N LEU A 403 -13.37 6.31 -16.58
CA LEU A 403 -12.79 4.98 -16.80
C LEU A 403 -13.81 3.98 -17.35
N THR A 404 -15.11 4.19 -17.16
CA THR A 404 -16.16 3.37 -17.79
C THR A 404 -16.36 3.66 -19.27
N HIS A 405 -15.78 4.76 -19.80
CA HIS A 405 -15.87 5.07 -21.21
C HIS A 405 -14.98 4.13 -22.04
N PRO A 406 -15.48 3.53 -23.15
CA PRO A 406 -14.74 2.53 -23.93
C PRO A 406 -13.35 3.00 -24.41
N ALA A 407 -13.22 4.28 -24.72
CA ALA A 407 -12.00 4.89 -25.27
C ALA A 407 -10.95 5.25 -24.19
N VAL A 408 -11.29 5.31 -22.92
CA VAL A 408 -10.39 5.81 -21.86
C VAL A 408 -9.54 4.67 -21.32
N ALA A 409 -8.22 4.86 -21.32
CA ALA A 409 -7.25 3.93 -20.73
C ALA A 409 -6.94 4.30 -19.28
N THR A 410 -6.66 5.59 -19.03
CA THR A 410 -6.44 6.13 -17.69
C THR A 410 -6.76 7.62 -17.67
N VAL A 411 -7.05 8.17 -16.49
CA VAL A 411 -7.45 9.57 -16.32
C VAL A 411 -6.95 10.10 -14.99
N GLY A 412 -6.65 11.39 -14.96
CA GLY A 412 -6.38 12.13 -13.73
C GLY A 412 -7.19 13.42 -13.73
N VAL A 413 -7.97 13.65 -12.70
CA VAL A 413 -8.84 14.82 -12.54
C VAL A 413 -8.30 15.74 -11.48
N VAL A 414 -8.25 17.05 -11.80
CA VAL A 414 -7.75 18.09 -10.88
C VAL A 414 -8.60 19.36 -10.98
N GLY A 415 -8.51 20.23 -9.98
CA GLY A 415 -8.97 21.61 -10.07
C GLY A 415 -7.98 22.45 -10.88
N LYS A 416 -8.50 23.22 -11.84
CA LYS A 416 -7.79 24.30 -12.53
C LYS A 416 -8.32 25.61 -12.01
N PRO A 417 -7.48 26.55 -11.54
CA PRO A 417 -7.96 27.85 -11.07
C PRO A 417 -8.83 28.57 -12.10
N ASP A 418 -9.93 29.15 -11.65
CA ASP A 418 -10.90 29.88 -12.48
C ASP A 418 -11.37 31.14 -11.75
N PRO A 419 -11.38 32.33 -12.42
CA PRO A 419 -11.70 33.61 -11.76
C PRO A 419 -13.15 33.72 -11.31
N VAL A 420 -14.06 32.91 -11.87
CA VAL A 420 -15.50 32.98 -11.56
C VAL A 420 -15.91 31.88 -10.60
N ARG A 421 -15.31 30.68 -10.72
CA ARG A 421 -15.73 29.48 -10.02
C ARG A 421 -14.78 29.05 -8.93
N THR A 422 -13.72 29.77 -8.66
CA THR A 422 -12.56 29.41 -7.85
C THR A 422 -11.72 28.36 -8.58
N GLU A 423 -12.31 27.23 -8.96
CA GLU A 423 -11.72 26.19 -9.80
C GLU A 423 -12.75 25.65 -10.79
N ILE A 424 -12.27 25.13 -11.91
CA ILE A 424 -13.04 24.25 -12.78
C ILE A 424 -12.49 22.84 -12.71
N VAL A 425 -13.35 21.86 -12.94
CA VAL A 425 -12.93 20.47 -13.09
C VAL A 425 -12.20 20.31 -14.42
N LYS A 426 -10.95 19.84 -14.38
CA LYS A 426 -10.14 19.52 -15.54
C LYS A 426 -9.72 18.06 -15.51
N ALA A 427 -9.92 17.37 -16.66
CA ALA A 427 -9.52 15.98 -16.82
C ALA A 427 -8.34 15.88 -17.79
N TYR A 428 -7.30 15.14 -17.39
CA TYR A 428 -6.21 14.69 -18.26
C TYR A 428 -6.44 13.22 -18.59
N VAL A 429 -6.60 12.89 -19.86
CA VAL A 429 -7.06 11.58 -20.32
C VAL A 429 -6.03 10.94 -21.23
N VAL A 430 -5.70 9.67 -20.98
CA VAL A 430 -4.96 8.81 -21.91
C VAL A 430 -5.94 7.87 -22.58
N LEU A 431 -5.90 7.82 -23.89
CA LEU A 431 -6.82 6.99 -24.69
C LEU A 431 -6.26 5.60 -24.94
N LYS A 432 -7.15 4.64 -25.09
CA LYS A 432 -6.82 3.33 -25.64
C LYS A 432 -6.46 3.46 -27.13
N LYS A 433 -5.56 2.61 -27.59
CA LYS A 433 -5.12 2.61 -28.99
C LYS A 433 -6.32 2.39 -29.95
N GLY A 434 -6.43 3.25 -30.96
CA GLY A 434 -7.47 3.17 -31.98
C GLY A 434 -8.75 3.96 -31.67
N PHE A 435 -8.80 4.66 -30.55
CA PHE A 435 -9.92 5.54 -30.20
C PHE A 435 -9.53 7.01 -30.31
N SER A 436 -10.50 7.86 -30.65
CA SER A 436 -10.33 9.31 -30.81
C SER A 436 -11.62 10.06 -30.45
N PRO A 437 -12.11 9.91 -29.19
CA PRO A 437 -13.29 10.67 -28.75
C PRO A 437 -12.97 12.17 -28.71
N THR A 438 -13.97 12.99 -28.90
CA THR A 438 -13.86 14.44 -28.70
C THR A 438 -13.94 14.76 -27.20
N GLU A 439 -13.49 15.93 -26.81
CA GLU A 439 -13.66 16.48 -25.46
C GLU A 439 -15.14 16.50 -25.06
N GLY A 440 -16.03 16.97 -25.96
CA GLY A 440 -17.47 17.04 -25.73
C GLY A 440 -18.11 15.69 -25.45
N GLU A 441 -17.68 14.62 -26.15
CA GLU A 441 -18.19 13.27 -25.89
C GLU A 441 -17.85 12.79 -24.47
N LEU A 442 -16.64 13.05 -23.98
CA LEU A 442 -16.27 12.70 -22.60
C LEU A 442 -16.97 13.57 -21.57
N GLN A 443 -17.16 14.85 -21.84
CA GLN A 443 -17.95 15.75 -20.99
C GLN A 443 -19.41 15.28 -20.88
N ASP A 444 -20.03 14.96 -22.02
CA ASP A 444 -21.42 14.47 -22.05
C ASP A 444 -21.58 13.08 -21.42
N TRP A 445 -20.53 12.25 -21.53
CA TRP A 445 -20.49 10.97 -20.81
C TRP A 445 -20.63 11.15 -19.31
N VAL A 446 -19.87 12.09 -18.73
CA VAL A 446 -19.93 12.40 -17.29
C VAL A 446 -21.23 13.10 -16.94
N LYS A 447 -21.66 14.12 -17.71
CA LYS A 447 -22.93 14.85 -17.47
C LYS A 447 -24.14 13.96 -17.40
N SER A 448 -24.18 12.91 -18.22
CA SER A 448 -25.31 11.98 -18.26
C SER A 448 -25.35 10.98 -17.10
N ARG A 449 -24.28 10.90 -16.30
CA ARG A 449 -24.09 9.89 -15.25
C ARG A 449 -23.88 10.45 -13.86
N LEU A 450 -23.29 11.64 -13.76
CA LEU A 450 -23.02 12.32 -12.49
C LEU A 450 -23.80 13.63 -12.38
N ALA A 451 -23.62 14.33 -11.25
CA ALA A 451 -24.25 15.62 -11.03
C ALA A 451 -23.79 16.65 -12.07
N ALA A 452 -24.69 17.53 -12.49
CA ALA A 452 -24.45 18.52 -13.54
C ALA A 452 -23.29 19.50 -13.24
N TYR A 453 -22.84 19.60 -12.00
CA TYR A 453 -21.70 20.41 -11.60
C TYR A 453 -20.38 19.64 -11.61
N SER A 454 -20.39 18.30 -11.67
CA SER A 454 -19.21 17.42 -11.53
C SER A 454 -18.48 17.14 -12.85
N TYR A 455 -19.05 17.46 -14.02
CA TYR A 455 -18.38 17.14 -15.28
C TYR A 455 -17.12 17.99 -15.53
N PRO A 456 -16.08 17.44 -16.19
CA PRO A 456 -14.89 18.20 -16.53
C PRO A 456 -15.23 19.29 -17.55
N ARG A 457 -14.86 20.53 -17.24
CA ARG A 457 -15.07 21.67 -18.15
C ARG A 457 -13.96 21.78 -19.19
N GLU A 458 -12.83 21.18 -18.90
CA GLU A 458 -11.72 21.02 -19.85
C GLU A 458 -11.25 19.56 -19.84
N VAL A 459 -10.95 19.04 -21.00
CA VAL A 459 -10.33 17.72 -21.19
C VAL A 459 -9.07 17.89 -22.04
N THR A 460 -7.95 17.38 -21.53
CA THR A 460 -6.68 17.37 -22.28
C THR A 460 -6.24 15.93 -22.48
N PHE A 461 -5.97 15.56 -23.73
CA PHE A 461 -5.44 14.24 -24.06
C PHE A 461 -3.92 14.22 -23.92
N LEU A 462 -3.41 13.18 -23.29
CA LEU A 462 -1.98 12.95 -23.05
C LEU A 462 -1.58 11.56 -23.54
N ASP A 463 -0.31 11.40 -23.91
CA ASP A 463 0.27 10.09 -24.23
C ASP A 463 0.46 9.24 -22.97
N ALA A 464 0.78 9.89 -21.83
CA ALA A 464 0.93 9.25 -20.53
C ALA A 464 0.63 10.25 -19.40
N LEU A 465 0.12 9.76 -18.27
CA LEU A 465 0.00 10.54 -17.03
C LEU A 465 1.31 10.49 -16.22
N PRO A 466 1.62 11.56 -15.45
CA PRO A 466 2.69 11.50 -14.47
C PRO A 466 2.33 10.51 -13.37
N MET A 467 3.16 9.49 -13.18
CA MET A 467 2.91 8.39 -12.24
C MET A 467 4.03 8.28 -11.22
N THR A 468 3.68 7.86 -10.01
CA THR A 468 4.66 7.40 -9.02
C THR A 468 5.28 6.08 -9.45
N VAL A 469 6.38 5.67 -8.78
CA VAL A 469 6.98 4.33 -8.97
C VAL A 469 6.01 3.18 -8.65
N THR A 470 4.97 3.44 -7.85
CA THR A 470 3.91 2.49 -7.50
C THR A 470 2.72 2.51 -8.45
N GLY A 471 2.76 3.33 -9.51
CA GLY A 471 1.69 3.44 -10.50
C GLY A 471 0.54 4.37 -10.13
N LYS A 472 0.69 5.21 -9.09
CA LYS A 472 -0.33 6.22 -8.72
C LYS A 472 -0.13 7.51 -9.51
N VAL A 473 -1.23 8.12 -9.94
CA VAL A 473 -1.21 9.43 -10.61
C VAL A 473 -0.69 10.51 -9.66
N ILE A 474 0.32 11.27 -10.12
CA ILE A 474 0.87 12.40 -9.38
C ILE A 474 0.01 13.63 -9.64
N ARG A 475 -1.11 13.79 -8.90
CA ARG A 475 -2.05 14.91 -9.09
C ARG A 475 -1.40 16.27 -8.95
N LYS A 476 -0.40 16.42 -8.08
CA LYS A 476 0.36 17.67 -7.95
C LYS A 476 1.03 18.10 -9.27
N ALA A 477 1.56 17.15 -10.03
CA ALA A 477 2.13 17.44 -11.35
C ALA A 477 1.05 17.88 -12.34
N LEU A 478 -0.13 17.27 -12.31
CA LEU A 478 -1.28 17.68 -13.14
C LEU A 478 -1.82 19.06 -12.72
N LYS A 479 -1.91 19.35 -11.41
CA LYS A 479 -2.29 20.69 -10.90
C LYS A 479 -1.31 21.77 -11.34
N ASN A 480 -0.01 21.52 -11.24
CA ASN A 480 1.02 22.45 -11.69
C ASN A 480 0.88 22.72 -13.19
N ARG A 481 0.70 21.66 -13.99
CA ARG A 481 0.45 21.78 -15.44
C ARG A 481 -0.81 22.61 -15.74
N ALA A 482 -1.90 22.39 -15.00
CA ALA A 482 -3.14 23.15 -15.16
C ALA A 482 -2.96 24.65 -14.85
N ILE A 483 -2.04 24.97 -13.92
CA ILE A 483 -1.67 26.38 -13.60
C ILE A 483 -0.77 26.95 -14.69
N GLU A 484 0.21 26.20 -15.19
CA GLU A 484 1.10 26.64 -16.29
C GLU A 484 0.30 26.98 -17.55
N GLU A 485 -0.70 26.17 -17.89
CA GLU A 485 -1.60 26.41 -19.03
C GLU A 485 -2.44 27.70 -18.90
N LEU A 486 -2.56 28.30 -17.71
CA LEU A 486 -3.19 29.63 -17.55
C LEU A 486 -2.25 30.77 -17.95
N ASN A 487 -0.92 30.55 -17.85
CA ASN A 487 0.08 31.56 -18.13
C ASN A 487 0.48 31.59 -19.61
N GLU A 488 0.03 30.60 -20.39
CA GLU A 488 0.29 30.50 -21.84
C GLU A 488 -0.82 31.12 -22.71
N ILE A 489 -1.91 31.61 -22.07
CA ILE A 489 -3.03 32.33 -22.69
C ILE A 489 -2.88 33.83 -22.43
#